data_f6d6c9fbc53c20ba9322109a54f01b34
#
_entry.id   f6d6c9fbc53c20ba9322109a54f01b34
#
_cell.length_a   1.000
_cell.length_b   1.000
_cell.length_c   1.000
_cell.angle_alpha   90.00
_cell.angle_beta   90.00
_cell.angle_gamma   90.00
#
_symmetry.space_group_name_H-M   'P 1'
#
loop_
_entity.id
_entity.type
_entity.pdbx_description
1 polymer ?
#
loop_
_entity_poly.entity_id
_entity_poly.type
_entity_poly.pdbx_seq_one_letter_code
_entity_poly.pdbx_strand_id
1 'polypeptide(L)'
;MNHSDTLELSLQLLRQPSVTPIDHDCQNIMAERLAKVGFKIENMRFEDVDNLWARRGTESPVFCFAGHTDVVPTGQLDAWNSDPFLPSIRDGKLYGRGSADMKTALAAMVVASERFVTKHPNHKGSIAFLITSDEEGPSINGTVKVVETLEERNEKMTWCLVGEPSSTHQLGDIVKNGRRGSLNGVLTVQGKQGHVAYPHLAQNPIHLATKALDELCATTWDNGNEYFPATSFQISNIHAGTGATNVIPGTLEVTFNFRYSTEVTAEILKQRVIETLDRHQLNYSIDWTLSGLPFLTPVGELVNAARTAIKNVTGVETEPSTSGGTSDGRFIAPTGAQVLELGVLNATIHQINEHVNVDDLEPLAEIYEQILEQLLT
;
A
#
# COMPACT_ATOMS: atom_id res chain seq x y z
N MET A 1 -5.13 -21.13 27.35
CA MET A 1 -4.88 -21.71 26.02
C MET A 1 -3.47 -21.27 25.64
N ASN A 2 -2.61 -22.18 25.21
CA ASN A 2 -1.32 -21.76 24.67
C ASN A 2 -1.61 -21.13 23.29
N HIS A 3 -1.30 -19.85 23.17
CA HIS A 3 -1.35 -19.15 21.89
C HIS A 3 -0.21 -19.67 20.98
N SER A 4 -0.41 -19.61 19.66
CA SER A 4 0.69 -19.82 18.72
C SER A 4 1.70 -18.67 18.81
N ASP A 5 2.95 -18.89 18.41
CA ASP A 5 3.99 -17.86 18.41
C ASP A 5 3.58 -16.65 17.53
N THR A 6 2.88 -16.91 16.42
CA THR A 6 2.37 -15.88 15.52
C THR A 6 1.31 -15.02 16.20
N LEU A 7 0.36 -15.63 16.90
CA LEU A 7 -0.66 -14.91 17.65
C LEU A 7 -0.05 -14.10 18.81
N GLU A 8 0.89 -14.68 19.55
CA GLU A 8 1.54 -13.99 20.67
C GLU A 8 2.30 -12.75 20.22
N LEU A 9 3.07 -12.85 19.11
CA LEU A 9 3.75 -11.69 18.53
C LEU A 9 2.75 -10.67 17.98
N SER A 10 1.69 -11.11 17.33
CA SER A 10 0.61 -10.22 16.86
C SER A 10 0.03 -9.40 18.00
N LEU A 11 -0.26 -10.03 19.16
CA LEU A 11 -0.76 -9.34 20.34
C LEU A 11 0.23 -8.30 20.89
N GLN A 12 1.55 -8.57 20.82
CA GLN A 12 2.57 -7.62 21.24
C GLN A 12 2.63 -6.40 20.34
N LEU A 13 2.62 -6.61 19.02
CA LEU A 13 2.63 -5.52 18.04
C LEU A 13 1.35 -4.67 18.08
N LEU A 14 0.19 -5.30 18.26
CA LEU A 14 -1.10 -4.59 18.33
C LEU A 14 -1.24 -3.71 19.57
N ARG A 15 -0.50 -3.99 20.65
CA ARG A 15 -0.47 -3.13 21.85
C ARG A 15 0.31 -1.83 21.64
N GLN A 16 1.04 -1.70 20.55
CA GLN A 16 1.78 -0.47 20.23
C GLN A 16 0.85 0.49 19.48
N PRO A 17 0.56 1.69 20.04
CA PRO A 17 -0.34 2.65 19.40
C PRO A 17 0.38 3.46 18.30
N SER A 18 0.94 2.75 17.33
CA SER A 18 1.80 3.27 16.29
C SER A 18 1.02 3.98 15.17
N VAL A 19 0.25 5.01 15.53
CA VAL A 19 -0.42 5.86 14.54
C VAL A 19 0.64 6.62 13.73
N THR A 20 0.51 6.54 12.39
CA THR A 20 1.49 7.14 11.45
C THR A 20 1.89 8.57 11.85
N PRO A 21 3.17 8.95 11.78
CA PRO A 21 4.35 8.18 11.39
C PRO A 21 5.10 7.51 12.55
N ILE A 22 4.47 7.30 13.69
CA ILE A 22 5.13 6.87 14.93
C ILE A 22 5.15 5.35 15.04
N ASP A 23 6.34 4.74 15.14
CA ASP A 23 6.52 3.28 15.31
C ASP A 23 6.17 2.79 16.70
N HIS A 24 6.39 3.62 17.73
CA HIS A 24 6.49 3.19 19.12
C HIS A 24 7.59 2.13 19.31
N ASP A 25 7.22 0.88 19.60
CA ASP A 25 8.19 -0.19 19.86
C ASP A 25 8.06 -1.39 18.92
N CYS A 26 7.26 -1.26 17.85
CA CYS A 26 7.00 -2.36 16.92
C CYS A 26 8.28 -2.88 16.27
N GLN A 27 9.10 -2.00 15.70
CA GLN A 27 10.34 -2.41 15.02
C GLN A 27 11.36 -2.98 15.99
N ASN A 28 11.46 -2.47 17.23
CA ASN A 28 12.35 -3.03 18.24
C ASN A 28 11.94 -4.46 18.65
N ILE A 29 10.64 -4.70 18.86
CA ILE A 29 10.10 -6.04 19.17
C ILE A 29 10.49 -7.03 18.07
N MET A 30 10.34 -6.64 16.80
CA MET A 30 10.73 -7.48 15.65
C MET A 30 12.24 -7.66 15.59
N ALA A 31 13.02 -6.59 15.73
CA ALA A 31 14.47 -6.59 15.65
C ALA A 31 15.11 -7.51 16.72
N GLU A 32 14.61 -7.48 17.97
CA GLU A 32 15.08 -8.35 19.03
C GLU A 32 14.88 -9.85 18.71
N ARG A 33 13.78 -10.21 18.06
CA ARG A 33 13.51 -11.59 17.65
C ARG A 33 14.41 -12.00 16.48
N LEU A 34 14.50 -11.16 15.45
CA LEU A 34 15.34 -11.40 14.27
C LEU A 34 16.83 -11.50 14.64
N ALA A 35 17.32 -10.66 15.56
CA ALA A 35 18.70 -10.71 16.03
C ALA A 35 19.06 -12.07 16.67
N LYS A 36 18.13 -12.70 17.42
CA LYS A 36 18.33 -14.02 18.05
C LYS A 36 18.58 -15.13 17.04
N VAL A 37 18.06 -15.00 15.82
CA VAL A 37 18.29 -15.96 14.72
C VAL A 37 19.30 -15.46 13.70
N GLY A 38 20.15 -14.49 14.08
CA GLY A 38 21.34 -14.09 13.34
C GLY A 38 21.13 -13.04 12.25
N PHE A 39 20.05 -12.28 12.29
CA PHE A 39 19.92 -11.09 11.46
C PHE A 39 20.78 -9.95 11.99
N LYS A 40 21.46 -9.26 11.09
CA LYS A 40 22.11 -7.97 11.37
C LYS A 40 21.04 -6.89 11.27
N ILE A 41 20.89 -6.13 12.36
CA ILE A 41 19.88 -5.09 12.51
C ILE A 41 20.49 -3.73 12.17
N GLU A 42 19.80 -2.96 11.34
CA GLU A 42 20.13 -1.58 11.01
C GLU A 42 18.87 -0.71 11.13
N ASN A 43 18.84 0.18 12.11
CA ASN A 43 17.79 1.17 12.26
C ASN A 43 18.11 2.36 11.37
N MET A 44 17.22 2.68 10.43
CA MET A 44 17.36 3.78 9.49
C MET A 44 16.28 4.82 9.79
N ARG A 45 16.67 5.92 10.46
CA ARG A 45 15.73 7.01 10.75
C ARG A 45 15.91 8.13 9.74
N PHE A 46 14.80 8.52 9.09
CA PHE A 46 14.74 9.69 8.22
C PHE A 46 13.69 10.65 8.75
N GLU A 47 14.13 11.84 9.15
CA GLU A 47 13.31 12.86 9.82
C GLU A 47 12.58 12.27 11.05
N ASP A 48 11.26 12.18 11.00
CA ASP A 48 10.39 11.66 12.05
C ASP A 48 9.97 10.20 11.86
N VAL A 49 10.42 9.54 10.79
CA VAL A 49 10.06 8.17 10.43
C VAL A 49 11.14 7.18 10.83
N ASP A 50 10.75 6.14 11.54
CA ASP A 50 11.60 5.00 11.88
C ASP A 50 11.48 3.92 10.80
N ASN A 51 12.64 3.40 10.35
CA ASN A 51 12.71 2.29 9.42
C ASN A 51 13.69 1.24 9.92
N LEU A 52 13.39 -0.01 9.65
CA LEU A 52 14.22 -1.16 9.98
C LEU A 52 14.68 -1.87 8.72
N TRP A 53 16.00 -1.96 8.53
CA TRP A 53 16.62 -2.91 7.63
C TRP A 53 17.29 -4.02 8.44
N ALA A 54 16.82 -5.26 8.29
CA ALA A 54 17.42 -6.41 8.95
C ALA A 54 17.78 -7.44 7.90
N ARG A 55 19.03 -7.96 7.90
CA ARG A 55 19.49 -8.91 6.90
C ARG A 55 20.27 -10.05 7.52
N ARG A 56 19.94 -11.28 7.11
CA ARG A 56 20.70 -12.49 7.36
C ARG A 56 21.27 -13.03 6.04
N GLY A 57 22.57 -13.34 6.02
CA GLY A 57 23.30 -13.71 4.81
C GLY A 57 23.88 -12.48 4.08
N THR A 58 24.83 -12.74 3.18
CA THR A 58 25.53 -11.73 2.39
C THR A 58 25.41 -11.96 0.89
N GLU A 59 24.95 -13.14 0.50
CA GLU A 59 24.92 -13.61 -0.88
C GLU A 59 23.53 -13.36 -1.52
N SER A 60 23.53 -13.35 -2.85
CA SER A 60 22.31 -13.44 -3.65
C SER A 60 21.90 -14.91 -3.85
N PRO A 61 20.62 -15.16 -4.10
CA PRO A 61 19.50 -14.22 -4.19
C PRO A 61 19.11 -13.65 -2.83
N VAL A 62 18.51 -12.45 -2.82
CA VAL A 62 17.99 -11.80 -1.60
C VAL A 62 16.47 -11.86 -1.63
N PHE A 63 15.88 -12.55 -0.66
CA PHE A 63 14.46 -12.51 -0.38
C PHE A 63 14.19 -11.48 0.70
N CYS A 64 13.31 -10.51 0.41
CA CYS A 64 12.95 -9.45 1.35
C CYS A 64 11.48 -9.57 1.76
N PHE A 65 11.21 -9.57 3.05
CA PHE A 65 9.91 -9.25 3.59
C PHE A 65 9.79 -7.74 3.76
N ALA A 66 8.72 -7.13 3.25
CA ALA A 66 8.47 -5.71 3.40
C ALA A 66 7.08 -5.43 3.99
N GLY A 67 6.97 -4.32 4.70
CA GLY A 67 5.72 -3.89 5.29
C GLY A 67 5.89 -2.71 6.24
N HIS A 68 4.80 -2.37 6.93
CA HIS A 68 4.75 -1.20 7.80
C HIS A 68 4.22 -1.52 9.19
N THR A 69 4.69 -0.76 10.17
CA THR A 69 4.25 -0.86 11.56
C THR A 69 3.26 0.20 11.94
N ASP A 70 3.24 1.30 11.19
CA ASP A 70 2.28 2.37 11.39
C ASP A 70 0.87 1.95 11.00
N VAL A 71 -0.10 2.67 11.53
CA VAL A 71 -1.52 2.44 11.30
C VAL A 71 -2.25 3.77 11.10
N VAL A 72 -3.35 3.74 10.36
CA VAL A 72 -4.22 4.92 10.25
C VAL A 72 -4.83 5.32 11.60
N PRO A 73 -5.22 6.58 11.79
CA PRO A 73 -5.96 7.02 12.97
C PRO A 73 -7.17 6.13 13.27
N THR A 74 -7.47 5.93 14.54
CA THR A 74 -8.55 5.03 14.99
C THR A 74 -9.95 5.52 14.66
N GLY A 75 -10.10 6.81 14.35
CA GLY A 75 -11.42 7.44 14.28
C GLY A 75 -12.02 7.67 15.67
N GLN A 76 -13.35 7.64 15.76
CA GLN A 76 -14.07 7.89 17.00
C GLN A 76 -13.92 6.68 17.94
N LEU A 77 -13.25 6.87 19.08
CA LEU A 77 -12.95 5.80 20.04
C LEU A 77 -14.21 5.19 20.69
N ASP A 78 -15.24 5.99 20.90
CA ASP A 78 -16.54 5.54 21.44
C ASP A 78 -17.34 4.63 20.50
N ALA A 79 -16.98 4.60 19.22
CA ALA A 79 -17.56 3.69 18.25
C ALA A 79 -16.89 2.29 18.25
N TRP A 80 -15.74 2.14 18.90
CA TRP A 80 -15.08 0.83 19.06
C TRP A 80 -15.71 0.01 20.18
N ASN A 81 -15.89 -1.29 19.96
CA ASN A 81 -16.40 -2.23 20.98
C ASN A 81 -15.33 -2.56 22.05
N SER A 82 -14.06 -2.27 21.79
CA SER A 82 -12.92 -2.41 22.71
C SER A 82 -11.86 -1.41 22.30
N ASP A 83 -10.97 -1.03 23.22
CA ASP A 83 -9.81 -0.15 22.89
C ASP A 83 -9.05 -0.71 21.69
N PRO A 84 -8.82 0.08 20.62
CA PRO A 84 -8.13 -0.34 19.40
C PRO A 84 -6.70 -0.83 19.62
N PHE A 85 -6.03 -0.41 20.70
CA PHE A 85 -4.68 -0.82 21.07
C PHE A 85 -4.62 -1.78 22.28
N LEU A 86 -5.77 -2.25 22.74
CA LEU A 86 -5.88 -3.35 23.69
C LEU A 86 -6.49 -4.57 22.97
N PRO A 87 -5.67 -5.34 22.22
CA PRO A 87 -6.18 -6.40 21.34
C PRO A 87 -6.99 -7.42 22.13
N SER A 88 -8.11 -7.84 21.55
CA SER A 88 -9.02 -8.79 22.19
C SER A 88 -9.50 -9.85 21.21
N ILE A 89 -9.62 -11.09 21.69
CA ILE A 89 -10.13 -12.21 20.88
C ILE A 89 -11.58 -12.43 21.26
N ARG A 90 -12.47 -12.38 20.27
CA ARG A 90 -13.90 -12.62 20.39
C ARG A 90 -14.39 -13.41 19.19
N ASP A 91 -15.14 -14.47 19.41
CA ASP A 91 -15.76 -15.31 18.36
C ASP A 91 -14.76 -15.74 17.27
N GLY A 92 -13.54 -16.17 17.66
CA GLY A 92 -12.47 -16.59 16.76
C GLY A 92 -11.77 -15.45 15.99
N LYS A 93 -12.06 -14.18 16.32
CA LYS A 93 -11.50 -13.01 15.67
C LYS A 93 -10.62 -12.21 16.64
N LEU A 94 -9.46 -11.76 16.15
CA LEU A 94 -8.54 -10.87 16.83
C LEU A 94 -8.86 -9.42 16.43
N TYR A 95 -9.36 -8.64 17.36
CA TYR A 95 -9.72 -7.22 17.18
C TYR A 95 -8.58 -6.31 17.64
N GLY A 96 -8.30 -5.28 16.84
CA GLY A 96 -7.33 -4.22 17.13
C GLY A 96 -7.00 -3.43 15.86
N ARG A 97 -6.64 -2.15 16.00
CA ARG A 97 -6.15 -1.34 14.89
C ARG A 97 -4.80 -1.88 14.40
N GLY A 98 -4.67 -2.11 13.09
CA GLY A 98 -3.51 -2.74 12.47
C GLY A 98 -3.54 -4.27 12.51
N SER A 99 -4.65 -4.89 12.96
CA SER A 99 -4.76 -6.35 12.96
C SER A 99 -4.81 -6.92 11.54
N ALA A 100 -5.54 -6.28 10.63
CA ALA A 100 -5.55 -6.65 9.22
C ALA A 100 -4.45 -5.93 8.44
N ASP A 101 -4.19 -4.66 8.76
CA ASP A 101 -3.28 -3.78 8.02
C ASP A 101 -2.21 -3.18 8.94
N MET A 102 -0.99 -3.81 9.04
CA MET A 102 -0.66 -5.18 8.59
C MET A 102 0.16 -5.94 9.65
N LYS A 103 0.01 -5.58 10.96
CA LYS A 103 0.85 -6.09 12.06
C LYS A 103 0.79 -7.62 12.23
N THR A 104 -0.33 -8.28 11.91
CA THR A 104 -0.41 -9.74 12.00
C THR A 104 0.43 -10.42 10.90
N ALA A 105 0.50 -9.82 9.71
CA ALA A 105 1.38 -10.28 8.65
C ALA A 105 2.86 -10.10 9.03
N LEU A 106 3.23 -8.98 9.67
CA LEU A 106 4.59 -8.78 10.20
C LEU A 106 4.94 -9.87 11.22
N ALA A 107 4.03 -10.19 12.12
CA ALA A 107 4.24 -11.29 13.08
C ALA A 107 4.46 -12.63 12.38
N ALA A 108 3.66 -12.93 11.35
CA ALA A 108 3.80 -14.15 10.54
C ALA A 108 5.15 -14.21 9.82
N MET A 109 5.63 -13.10 9.25
CA MET A 109 6.94 -13.00 8.59
C MET A 109 8.10 -13.31 9.54
N VAL A 110 8.08 -12.73 10.75
CA VAL A 110 9.12 -12.97 11.76
C VAL A 110 9.13 -14.44 12.17
N VAL A 111 7.97 -15.00 12.52
CA VAL A 111 7.86 -16.40 12.96
C VAL A 111 8.25 -17.37 11.84
N ALA A 112 7.83 -17.12 10.59
CA ALA A 112 8.25 -17.91 9.43
C ALA A 112 9.76 -17.90 9.25
N SER A 113 10.40 -16.74 9.38
CA SER A 113 11.85 -16.60 9.27
C SER A 113 12.60 -17.32 10.39
N GLU A 114 12.13 -17.25 11.63
CA GLU A 114 12.71 -17.97 12.78
C GLU A 114 12.66 -19.49 12.56
N ARG A 115 11.53 -20.02 12.10
CA ARG A 115 11.33 -21.44 11.80
C ARG A 115 12.24 -21.90 10.65
N PHE A 116 12.19 -21.14 9.55
CA PHE A 116 12.99 -21.44 8.37
C PHE A 116 14.50 -21.45 8.70
N VAL A 117 15.02 -20.45 9.38
CA VAL A 117 16.45 -20.37 9.73
C VAL A 117 16.85 -21.48 10.71
N THR A 118 15.96 -21.85 11.63
CA THR A 118 16.22 -22.97 12.55
C THR A 118 16.32 -24.30 11.81
N LYS A 119 15.44 -24.51 10.83
CA LYS A 119 15.36 -25.73 10.02
C LYS A 119 16.46 -25.78 8.94
N HIS A 120 16.79 -24.61 8.37
CA HIS A 120 17.76 -24.46 7.27
C HIS A 120 18.85 -23.43 7.63
N PRO A 121 19.72 -23.71 8.61
CA PRO A 121 20.72 -22.74 9.09
C PRO A 121 21.74 -22.33 8.01
N ASN A 122 21.94 -23.17 7.01
CA ASN A 122 22.86 -22.98 5.88
C ASN A 122 22.11 -22.77 4.55
N HIS A 123 20.96 -22.10 4.59
CA HIS A 123 20.17 -21.79 3.38
C HIS A 123 20.99 -20.97 2.37
N LYS A 124 20.61 -21.02 1.11
CA LYS A 124 21.22 -20.21 0.04
C LYS A 124 20.77 -18.75 0.15
N GLY A 125 21.59 -17.84 -0.38
CA GLY A 125 21.23 -16.43 -0.46
C GLY A 125 21.06 -15.74 0.88
N SER A 126 20.20 -14.74 0.91
CA SER A 126 19.93 -13.90 2.08
C SER A 126 18.43 -13.74 2.31
N ILE A 127 18.05 -13.55 3.58
CA ILE A 127 16.72 -13.10 3.97
C ILE A 127 16.85 -11.67 4.53
N ALA A 128 15.97 -10.77 4.13
CA ALA A 128 15.94 -9.40 4.60
C ALA A 128 14.55 -8.99 5.05
N PHE A 129 14.49 -7.94 5.88
CA PHE A 129 13.28 -7.21 6.26
C PHE A 129 13.48 -5.74 5.97
N LEU A 130 12.51 -5.13 5.30
CA LEU A 130 12.39 -3.70 5.10
C LEU A 130 11.06 -3.26 5.70
N ILE A 131 11.12 -2.61 6.86
CA ILE A 131 9.93 -2.23 7.63
C ILE A 131 9.96 -0.74 7.86
N THR A 132 8.84 -0.07 7.59
CA THR A 132 8.69 1.39 7.77
C THR A 132 7.60 1.73 8.77
N SER A 133 7.60 2.98 9.24
CA SER A 133 6.50 3.59 9.99
C SER A 133 5.80 4.75 9.23
N ASP A 134 5.89 4.78 7.89
CA ASP A 134 5.33 5.84 7.03
C ASP A 134 4.73 5.28 5.72
N GLU A 135 3.95 4.17 5.80
CA GLU A 135 3.16 3.70 4.65
C GLU A 135 1.81 4.39 4.61
N GLU A 136 1.15 4.49 5.75
CA GLU A 136 -0.19 5.05 5.96
C GLU A 136 -0.22 6.59 6.01
N GLY A 137 0.96 7.20 5.91
CA GLY A 137 1.18 8.63 5.91
C GLY A 137 1.57 9.20 4.55
N PRO A 138 2.43 10.22 4.53
CA PRO A 138 2.93 10.83 3.29
C PRO A 138 3.80 9.90 2.43
N SER A 139 4.38 8.85 3.00
CA SER A 139 5.28 7.86 2.35
C SER A 139 6.51 8.50 1.67
N ILE A 140 7.11 9.51 2.31
CA ILE A 140 8.27 10.26 1.78
C ILE A 140 9.57 10.00 2.54
N ASN A 141 9.49 9.58 3.81
CA ASN A 141 10.64 9.28 4.67
C ASN A 141 10.69 7.79 5.06
N GLY A 142 9.81 6.98 4.50
CA GLY A 142 9.68 5.54 4.73
C GLY A 142 10.48 4.71 3.72
N THR A 143 9.83 3.68 3.19
CA THR A 143 10.40 2.69 2.26
C THR A 143 11.19 3.30 1.11
N VAL A 144 10.74 4.42 0.55
CA VAL A 144 11.44 5.10 -0.55
C VAL A 144 12.88 5.48 -0.16
N LYS A 145 13.09 6.00 1.07
CA LYS A 145 14.42 6.41 1.56
C LYS A 145 15.32 5.22 1.87
N VAL A 146 14.74 4.14 2.39
CA VAL A 146 15.48 2.89 2.59
C VAL A 146 15.92 2.33 1.24
N VAL A 147 15.03 2.26 0.25
CA VAL A 147 15.35 1.78 -1.11
C VAL A 147 16.42 2.64 -1.77
N GLU A 148 16.34 3.97 -1.71
CA GLU A 148 17.38 4.88 -2.20
C GLU A 148 18.75 4.54 -1.58
N THR A 149 18.80 4.36 -0.26
CA THR A 149 20.02 4.00 0.47
C THR A 149 20.58 2.63 0.07
N LEU A 150 19.72 1.63 -0.12
CA LEU A 150 20.13 0.29 -0.55
C LEU A 150 20.66 0.31 -2.00
N GLU A 151 20.03 1.08 -2.90
CA GLU A 151 20.50 1.26 -4.28
C GLU A 151 21.89 1.92 -4.32
N GLU A 152 22.15 2.95 -3.51
CA GLU A 152 23.45 3.59 -3.38
C GLU A 152 24.54 2.61 -2.90
N ARG A 153 24.16 1.66 -2.04
CA ARG A 153 25.05 0.59 -1.52
C ARG A 153 25.18 -0.60 -2.48
N ASN A 154 24.42 -0.61 -3.59
CA ASN A 154 24.30 -1.75 -4.49
C ASN A 154 23.79 -3.02 -3.78
N GLU A 155 22.94 -2.86 -2.76
CA GLU A 155 22.25 -3.94 -2.06
C GLU A 155 20.93 -4.26 -2.78
N LYS A 156 20.96 -5.21 -3.72
CA LYS A 156 19.82 -5.54 -4.57
C LYS A 156 18.94 -6.62 -3.95
N MET A 157 17.63 -6.41 -3.99
CA MET A 157 16.63 -7.44 -3.69
C MET A 157 16.31 -8.23 -4.95
N THR A 158 16.18 -9.56 -4.84
CA THR A 158 15.75 -10.44 -5.94
C THR A 158 14.23 -10.62 -5.92
N TRP A 159 13.72 -10.91 -4.74
CA TRP A 159 12.29 -11.10 -4.47
C TRP A 159 11.88 -10.26 -3.26
N CYS A 160 10.69 -9.71 -3.32
CA CYS A 160 10.08 -9.00 -2.20
C CYS A 160 8.64 -9.46 -1.99
N LEU A 161 8.32 -9.87 -0.78
CA LEU A 161 6.95 -10.16 -0.35
C LEU A 161 6.51 -9.10 0.64
N VAL A 162 5.46 -8.35 0.24
CA VAL A 162 4.82 -7.33 1.08
C VAL A 162 3.62 -7.97 1.78
N GLY A 163 3.48 -7.78 3.08
CA GLY A 163 2.44 -8.44 3.87
C GLY A 163 1.08 -7.74 3.88
N GLU A 164 0.80 -6.95 2.88
CA GLU A 164 -0.48 -6.26 2.71
C GLU A 164 -1.68 -7.21 2.68
N PRO A 165 -2.84 -6.83 3.24
CA PRO A 165 -4.05 -7.64 3.25
C PRO A 165 -4.59 -7.81 1.83
N SER A 166 -4.20 -8.88 1.18
CA SER A 166 -4.54 -9.17 -0.23
C SER A 166 -5.73 -10.10 -0.39
N SER A 167 -5.98 -10.96 0.61
CA SER A 167 -7.04 -11.97 0.55
C SER A 167 -8.44 -11.34 0.66
N THR A 168 -9.45 -11.97 0.05
CA THR A 168 -10.82 -11.41 -0.03
C THR A 168 -11.86 -12.24 0.68
N HIS A 169 -11.98 -13.52 0.39
CA HIS A 169 -12.98 -14.41 0.97
C HIS A 169 -12.37 -15.48 1.89
N GLN A 170 -11.16 -15.90 1.57
CA GLN A 170 -10.38 -16.87 2.33
C GLN A 170 -8.89 -16.60 2.16
N LEU A 171 -8.10 -17.00 3.15
CA LEU A 171 -6.67 -16.76 3.15
C LEU A 171 -6.01 -17.30 1.88
N GLY A 172 -5.31 -16.42 1.15
CA GLY A 172 -4.56 -16.75 -0.04
C GLY A 172 -5.38 -16.90 -1.32
N ASP A 173 -6.68 -16.60 -1.33
CA ASP A 173 -7.48 -16.63 -2.57
C ASP A 173 -6.99 -15.63 -3.62
N ILE A 174 -6.48 -14.49 -3.18
CA ILE A 174 -5.91 -13.44 -4.04
C ILE A 174 -4.50 -13.08 -3.55
N VAL A 175 -3.55 -13.02 -4.47
CA VAL A 175 -2.25 -12.36 -4.27
C VAL A 175 -2.11 -11.18 -5.21
N LYS A 176 -1.40 -10.12 -4.79
CA LYS A 176 -1.16 -8.98 -5.68
C LYS A 176 0.23 -9.10 -6.30
N ASN A 177 0.27 -9.36 -7.59
CA ASN A 177 1.51 -9.41 -8.38
C ASN A 177 1.78 -8.11 -9.14
N GLY A 178 1.05 -7.07 -8.86
CA GLY A 178 1.20 -5.74 -9.44
C GLY A 178 0.18 -4.77 -8.89
N ARG A 179 0.43 -3.50 -9.12
CA ARG A 179 -0.48 -2.41 -8.72
C ARG A 179 -0.60 -1.40 -9.83
N ARG A 180 -1.78 -0.80 -9.96
CA ARG A 180 -2.00 0.33 -10.86
C ARG A 180 -1.23 1.55 -10.37
N GLY A 181 -0.81 2.40 -11.30
CA GLY A 181 -0.31 3.73 -10.98
C GLY A 181 -1.40 4.62 -10.39
N SER A 182 -0.98 5.63 -9.66
CA SER A 182 -1.87 6.63 -9.08
C SER A 182 -1.32 8.03 -9.34
N LEU A 183 -2.11 8.85 -10.04
CA LEU A 183 -1.78 10.25 -10.37
C LEU A 183 -2.94 11.14 -9.94
N ASN A 184 -2.64 12.10 -9.05
CA ASN A 184 -3.59 13.10 -8.59
C ASN A 184 -3.38 14.42 -9.32
N GLY A 185 -4.45 15.18 -9.52
CA GLY A 185 -4.42 16.54 -10.00
C GLY A 185 -5.39 17.44 -9.23
N VAL A 186 -4.93 18.65 -8.93
CA VAL A 186 -5.76 19.74 -8.41
C VAL A 186 -5.84 20.80 -9.49
N LEU A 187 -6.94 20.83 -10.21
CA LEU A 187 -7.23 21.80 -11.28
C LEU A 187 -7.89 23.04 -10.69
N THR A 188 -7.29 24.19 -10.91
CA THR A 188 -7.89 25.49 -10.59
C THR A 188 -8.26 26.22 -11.87
N VAL A 189 -9.56 26.42 -12.11
CA VAL A 189 -10.06 27.20 -13.26
C VAL A 189 -10.35 28.63 -12.83
N GLN A 190 -9.74 29.57 -13.53
CA GLN A 190 -9.89 30.99 -13.29
C GLN A 190 -11.10 31.57 -14.03
N GLY A 191 -11.93 32.28 -13.31
CA GLY A 191 -13.04 33.06 -13.81
C GLY A 191 -12.95 34.53 -13.39
N LYS A 192 -14.10 35.18 -13.34
CA LYS A 192 -14.22 36.55 -12.82
C LYS A 192 -15.47 36.64 -11.95
N GLN A 193 -15.29 36.91 -10.67
CA GLN A 193 -16.39 37.10 -9.72
C GLN A 193 -17.29 38.23 -10.11
N GLY A 194 -18.60 38.10 -9.87
CA GLY A 194 -19.58 39.16 -10.11
C GLY A 194 -20.97 38.83 -9.58
N HIS A 195 -21.88 39.76 -9.75
CA HIS A 195 -23.26 39.57 -9.33
C HIS A 195 -24.03 38.76 -10.38
N VAL A 196 -24.81 37.74 -9.96
CA VAL A 196 -25.55 36.86 -10.88
C VAL A 196 -26.52 37.57 -11.82
N ALA A 197 -27.03 38.73 -11.40
CA ALA A 197 -27.91 39.58 -12.23
C ALA A 197 -27.18 40.34 -13.37
N TYR A 198 -25.83 40.36 -13.33
CA TYR A 198 -24.99 41.03 -14.34
C TYR A 198 -23.94 40.11 -14.91
N PRO A 199 -24.33 38.95 -15.50
CA PRO A 199 -23.40 37.93 -15.95
C PRO A 199 -22.40 38.39 -17.04
N HIS A 200 -22.75 39.46 -17.78
CA HIS A 200 -21.87 40.08 -18.77
C HIS A 200 -20.66 40.81 -18.18
N LEU A 201 -20.63 41.06 -16.87
CA LEU A 201 -19.52 41.71 -16.15
C LEU A 201 -18.63 40.64 -15.43
N ALA A 202 -19.05 39.38 -15.47
CA ALA A 202 -18.39 38.25 -14.79
C ALA A 202 -17.97 37.16 -15.79
N GLN A 203 -17.20 36.17 -15.31
CA GLN A 203 -16.94 34.90 -16.03
C GLN A 203 -17.11 33.76 -15.02
N ASN A 204 -18.14 32.95 -15.20
CA ASN A 204 -18.43 31.88 -14.29
C ASN A 204 -17.51 30.66 -14.59
N PRO A 205 -16.52 30.34 -13.71
CA PRO A 205 -15.60 29.25 -13.94
C PRO A 205 -16.29 27.88 -13.94
N ILE A 206 -17.41 27.72 -13.23
CA ILE A 206 -18.22 26.51 -13.23
C ILE A 206 -18.75 26.25 -14.65
N HIS A 207 -19.37 27.27 -15.27
CA HIS A 207 -19.91 27.15 -16.63
C HIS A 207 -18.82 26.93 -17.68
N LEU A 208 -17.65 27.58 -17.51
CA LEU A 208 -16.51 27.39 -18.41
C LEU A 208 -15.98 25.96 -18.36
N ALA A 209 -15.85 25.39 -17.17
CA ALA A 209 -15.26 24.07 -16.97
C ALA A 209 -16.19 22.90 -17.34
N THR A 210 -17.52 23.07 -17.26
CA THR A 210 -18.50 21.97 -17.35
C THR A 210 -18.27 21.06 -18.54
N LYS A 211 -18.03 21.62 -19.75
CA LYS A 211 -17.84 20.82 -20.97
C LYS A 211 -16.52 20.07 -20.99
N ALA A 212 -15.45 20.69 -20.48
CA ALA A 212 -14.14 20.04 -20.38
C ALA A 212 -14.18 18.88 -19.37
N LEU A 213 -14.83 19.09 -18.21
CA LEU A 213 -14.98 18.05 -17.20
C LEU A 213 -15.84 16.88 -17.70
N ASP A 214 -16.91 17.15 -18.43
CA ASP A 214 -17.74 16.12 -19.07
C ASP A 214 -16.91 15.29 -20.06
N GLU A 215 -16.12 15.94 -20.92
CA GLU A 215 -15.23 15.26 -21.87
C GLU A 215 -14.16 14.43 -21.16
N LEU A 216 -13.53 14.94 -20.10
CA LEU A 216 -12.55 14.18 -19.31
C LEU A 216 -13.17 12.94 -18.66
N CYS A 217 -14.40 13.06 -18.13
CA CYS A 217 -15.14 11.95 -17.54
C CYS A 217 -15.55 10.89 -18.57
N ALA A 218 -15.88 11.31 -19.80
CA ALA A 218 -16.30 10.43 -20.90
C ALA A 218 -15.12 9.79 -21.66
N THR A 219 -13.89 10.27 -21.43
CA THR A 219 -12.70 9.82 -22.17
C THR A 219 -12.35 8.38 -21.81
N THR A 220 -12.18 7.53 -22.84
CA THR A 220 -11.49 6.25 -22.70
C THR A 220 -9.99 6.48 -22.68
N TRP A 221 -9.37 6.27 -21.53
CA TRP A 221 -7.94 6.54 -21.33
C TRP A 221 -7.05 5.45 -21.91
N ASP A 222 -7.43 4.19 -21.74
CA ASP A 222 -6.95 2.97 -22.39
C ASP A 222 -8.00 1.85 -22.27
N ASN A 223 -7.69 0.66 -22.77
CA ASN A 223 -8.58 -0.50 -22.66
C ASN A 223 -8.13 -1.53 -21.63
N GLY A 224 -7.08 -1.21 -20.84
CA GLY A 224 -6.42 -2.19 -19.99
C GLY A 224 -5.71 -3.28 -20.80
N ASN A 225 -5.30 -4.33 -20.10
CA ASN A 225 -4.69 -5.51 -20.71
C ASN A 225 -5.02 -6.78 -19.89
N GLU A 226 -4.37 -7.89 -20.19
CA GLU A 226 -4.56 -9.16 -19.48
C GLU A 226 -4.44 -9.04 -17.96
N TYR A 227 -3.59 -8.12 -17.46
CA TYR A 227 -3.26 -7.97 -16.05
C TYR A 227 -3.92 -6.78 -15.38
N PHE A 228 -4.27 -5.76 -16.14
CA PHE A 228 -4.79 -4.50 -15.61
C PHE A 228 -6.15 -4.14 -16.19
N PRO A 229 -7.09 -3.71 -15.35
CA PRO A 229 -8.30 -3.05 -15.86
C PRO A 229 -7.93 -1.74 -16.57
N ALA A 230 -8.83 -1.25 -17.40
CA ALA A 230 -8.69 0.04 -18.06
C ALA A 230 -8.42 1.18 -17.04
N THR A 231 -7.62 2.14 -17.46
CA THR A 231 -7.35 3.35 -16.67
C THR A 231 -8.63 4.11 -16.38
N SER A 232 -8.82 4.46 -15.11
CA SER A 232 -9.98 5.20 -14.63
C SER A 232 -9.60 6.63 -14.23
N PHE A 233 -10.50 7.57 -14.54
CA PHE A 233 -10.46 8.97 -14.10
C PHE A 233 -11.64 9.23 -13.18
N GLN A 234 -11.39 9.80 -11.99
CA GLN A 234 -12.43 10.11 -11.02
C GLN A 234 -12.21 11.50 -10.43
N ILE A 235 -13.25 12.34 -10.49
CA ILE A 235 -13.29 13.60 -9.76
C ILE A 235 -13.75 13.27 -8.34
N SER A 236 -12.92 13.61 -7.35
CA SER A 236 -13.20 13.35 -5.93
C SER A 236 -13.79 14.56 -5.21
N ASN A 237 -13.42 15.78 -5.61
CA ASN A 237 -13.91 17.01 -5.00
C ASN A 237 -14.08 18.10 -6.04
N ILE A 238 -15.11 18.96 -5.82
CA ILE A 238 -15.33 20.20 -6.55
C ILE A 238 -15.69 21.28 -5.55
N HIS A 239 -14.93 22.38 -5.57
CA HIS A 239 -15.14 23.53 -4.69
C HIS A 239 -15.25 24.82 -5.50
N ALA A 240 -16.32 25.59 -5.29
CA ALA A 240 -16.51 26.91 -5.89
C ALA A 240 -17.46 27.75 -5.04
N GLY A 241 -17.30 29.08 -5.15
CA GLY A 241 -18.21 30.03 -4.56
C GLY A 241 -17.99 30.34 -3.08
N THR A 242 -18.75 31.27 -2.59
CA THR A 242 -18.70 31.82 -1.21
C THR A 242 -19.88 31.34 -0.36
N GLY A 243 -20.78 30.51 -0.90
CA GLY A 243 -22.05 30.12 -0.29
C GLY A 243 -23.19 31.15 -0.51
N ALA A 244 -22.90 32.34 -1.06
CA ALA A 244 -23.91 33.36 -1.38
C ALA A 244 -24.61 33.03 -2.71
N THR A 245 -25.94 33.07 -2.72
CA THR A 245 -26.76 32.69 -3.89
C THR A 245 -26.72 33.70 -5.05
N ASN A 246 -26.27 34.93 -4.77
CA ASN A 246 -26.23 36.02 -5.73
C ASN A 246 -24.81 36.36 -6.23
N VAL A 247 -23.81 35.51 -5.97
CA VAL A 247 -22.41 35.73 -6.36
C VAL A 247 -21.97 34.64 -7.34
N ILE A 248 -21.51 35.05 -8.53
CA ILE A 248 -20.77 34.22 -9.43
C ILE A 248 -19.37 34.05 -8.88
N PRO A 249 -18.81 32.79 -8.70
CA PRO A 249 -17.48 32.63 -8.13
C PRO A 249 -16.37 33.14 -9.06
N GLY A 250 -15.21 33.45 -8.47
CA GLY A 250 -14.03 33.85 -9.22
C GLY A 250 -13.15 32.67 -9.62
N THR A 251 -13.25 31.56 -8.89
CA THR A 251 -12.45 30.35 -9.11
C THR A 251 -13.30 29.10 -8.93
N LEU A 252 -12.89 28.02 -9.60
CA LEU A 252 -13.37 26.65 -9.39
C LEU A 252 -12.16 25.76 -9.17
N GLU A 253 -12.14 24.97 -8.10
CA GLU A 253 -11.14 23.95 -7.82
C GLU A 253 -11.75 22.56 -8.01
N VAL A 254 -11.04 21.68 -8.71
CA VAL A 254 -11.44 20.29 -8.98
C VAL A 254 -10.29 19.36 -8.64
N THR A 255 -10.49 18.51 -7.65
CA THR A 255 -9.54 17.44 -7.31
C THR A 255 -9.95 16.16 -8.01
N PHE A 256 -9.01 15.54 -8.72
CA PHE A 256 -9.24 14.30 -9.44
C PHE A 256 -8.07 13.33 -9.29
N ASN A 257 -8.33 12.03 -9.58
CA ASN A 257 -7.34 10.97 -9.52
C ASN A 257 -7.46 10.06 -10.74
N PHE A 258 -6.31 9.64 -11.26
CA PHE A 258 -6.16 8.51 -12.15
C PHE A 258 -5.70 7.28 -11.41
N ARG A 259 -6.36 6.14 -11.66
CA ARG A 259 -5.79 4.81 -11.43
C ARG A 259 -5.48 4.21 -12.78
N TYR A 260 -4.19 4.10 -13.12
CA TYR A 260 -3.78 3.83 -14.50
C TYR A 260 -2.98 2.52 -14.64
N SER A 261 -3.16 1.91 -15.80
CA SER A 261 -2.53 0.66 -16.21
C SER A 261 -1.11 0.89 -16.74
N THR A 262 -0.44 -0.18 -17.14
CA THR A 262 0.85 -0.12 -17.84
C THR A 262 0.75 0.32 -19.30
N GLU A 263 -0.47 0.50 -19.84
CA GLU A 263 -0.71 0.92 -21.24
C GLU A 263 -0.46 2.42 -21.45
N VAL A 264 -0.47 3.21 -20.37
CA VAL A 264 -0.26 4.65 -20.43
C VAL A 264 0.73 5.09 -19.35
N THR A 265 1.41 6.20 -19.58
CA THR A 265 2.30 6.82 -18.60
C THR A 265 1.63 8.03 -17.95
N ALA A 266 2.14 8.45 -16.78
CA ALA A 266 1.66 9.67 -16.11
C ALA A 266 1.79 10.90 -17.02
N GLU A 267 2.86 10.99 -17.81
CA GLU A 267 3.11 12.09 -18.75
C GLU A 267 2.07 12.13 -19.86
N ILE A 268 1.72 10.97 -20.42
CA ILE A 268 0.64 10.86 -21.44
C ILE A 268 -0.71 11.30 -20.85
N LEU A 269 -1.01 10.89 -19.61
CA LEU A 269 -2.25 11.29 -18.95
C LEU A 269 -2.30 12.80 -18.73
N LYS A 270 -1.23 13.39 -18.19
CA LYS A 270 -1.10 14.85 -18.01
C LYS A 270 -1.31 15.59 -19.32
N GLN A 271 -0.62 15.15 -20.38
CA GLN A 271 -0.69 15.77 -21.69
C GLN A 271 -2.14 15.75 -22.25
N ARG A 272 -2.83 14.61 -22.16
CA ARG A 272 -4.22 14.47 -22.66
C ARG A 272 -5.19 15.34 -21.88
N VAL A 273 -4.99 15.51 -20.56
CA VAL A 273 -5.79 16.46 -19.75
C VAL A 273 -5.54 17.88 -20.22
N ILE A 274 -4.28 18.30 -20.34
CA ILE A 274 -3.89 19.65 -20.82
C ILE A 274 -4.51 19.93 -22.19
N GLU A 275 -4.38 19.03 -23.16
CA GLU A 275 -4.94 19.17 -24.49
C GLU A 275 -6.47 19.34 -24.47
N THR A 276 -7.16 18.64 -23.56
CA THR A 276 -8.61 18.82 -23.40
C THR A 276 -8.95 20.19 -22.86
N LEU A 277 -8.28 20.64 -21.78
CA LEU A 277 -8.53 21.95 -21.18
C LEU A 277 -8.20 23.09 -22.13
N ASP A 278 -7.11 23.01 -22.90
CA ASP A 278 -6.69 23.99 -23.89
C ASP A 278 -7.69 24.07 -25.06
N ARG A 279 -8.20 22.94 -25.53
CA ARG A 279 -9.25 22.89 -26.59
C ARG A 279 -10.53 23.62 -26.16
N HIS A 280 -10.85 23.58 -24.86
CA HIS A 280 -11.95 24.34 -24.26
C HIS A 280 -11.57 25.78 -23.87
N GLN A 281 -10.34 26.22 -24.18
CA GLN A 281 -9.84 27.59 -23.96
C GLN A 281 -9.98 28.05 -22.52
N LEU A 282 -9.76 27.17 -21.56
CA LEU A 282 -9.80 27.48 -20.13
C LEU A 282 -8.56 28.26 -19.73
N ASN A 283 -8.73 29.20 -18.79
CA ASN A 283 -7.63 29.78 -18.04
C ASN A 283 -7.50 29.01 -16.74
N TYR A 284 -6.40 28.25 -16.57
CA TYR A 284 -6.27 27.31 -15.49
C TYR A 284 -4.82 27.10 -15.03
N SER A 285 -4.67 26.47 -13.87
CA SER A 285 -3.44 25.82 -13.40
C SER A 285 -3.76 24.42 -12.89
N ILE A 286 -2.78 23.52 -12.91
CA ILE A 286 -2.92 22.18 -12.33
C ILE A 286 -1.68 21.88 -11.50
N ASP A 287 -1.90 21.47 -10.25
CA ASP A 287 -0.88 20.87 -9.39
C ASP A 287 -0.99 19.36 -9.47
N TRP A 288 0.12 18.70 -9.86
CA TRP A 288 0.17 17.26 -10.05
C TRP A 288 0.94 16.57 -8.93
N THR A 289 0.40 15.46 -8.43
CA THR A 289 1.09 14.58 -7.49
C THR A 289 1.06 13.14 -8.00
N LEU A 290 2.24 12.61 -8.33
CA LEU A 290 2.42 11.21 -8.69
C LEU A 290 2.62 10.40 -7.40
N SER A 291 1.61 9.62 -7.00
CA SER A 291 1.67 8.78 -5.81
C SER A 291 2.37 7.44 -6.06
N GLY A 292 2.37 6.94 -7.29
CA GLY A 292 3.08 5.72 -7.65
C GLY A 292 2.97 5.37 -9.11
N LEU A 293 4.01 4.71 -9.62
CA LEU A 293 4.03 4.11 -10.96
C LEU A 293 3.31 2.75 -10.93
N PRO A 294 2.70 2.32 -12.04
CA PRO A 294 2.20 0.95 -12.15
C PRO A 294 3.38 -0.02 -12.21
N PHE A 295 3.23 -1.19 -11.60
CA PHE A 295 4.20 -2.27 -11.74
C PHE A 295 3.50 -3.62 -11.90
N LEU A 296 4.19 -4.56 -12.50
CA LEU A 296 3.75 -5.94 -12.65
C LEU A 296 4.95 -6.89 -12.45
N THR A 297 4.80 -7.83 -11.55
CA THR A 297 5.66 -9.01 -11.47
C THR A 297 5.05 -10.10 -12.34
N PRO A 298 5.72 -10.53 -13.40
CA PRO A 298 5.22 -11.62 -14.23
C PRO A 298 5.15 -12.92 -13.44
N VAL A 299 4.33 -13.86 -13.89
CA VAL A 299 4.28 -15.20 -13.31
C VAL A 299 5.64 -15.88 -13.50
N GLY A 300 6.37 -16.00 -12.41
CA GLY A 300 7.75 -16.52 -12.35
C GLY A 300 8.02 -17.23 -11.02
N GLU A 301 9.26 -17.24 -10.57
CA GLU A 301 9.68 -18.00 -9.38
C GLU A 301 8.89 -17.59 -8.13
N LEU A 302 8.80 -16.30 -7.81
CA LEU A 302 8.11 -15.80 -6.61
C LEU A 302 6.61 -16.12 -6.63
N VAL A 303 5.93 -15.84 -7.76
CA VAL A 303 4.49 -16.08 -7.89
C VAL A 303 4.18 -17.56 -7.82
N ASN A 304 5.01 -18.43 -8.46
CA ASN A 304 4.83 -19.87 -8.42
C ASN A 304 5.11 -20.46 -7.04
N ALA A 305 6.13 -19.96 -6.33
CA ALA A 305 6.40 -20.36 -4.95
C ALA A 305 5.21 -20.03 -4.04
N ALA A 306 4.65 -18.83 -4.16
CA ALA A 306 3.47 -18.43 -3.40
C ALA A 306 2.25 -19.30 -3.73
N ARG A 307 1.97 -19.55 -5.01
CA ARG A 307 0.87 -20.43 -5.45
C ARG A 307 0.98 -21.82 -4.85
N THR A 308 2.17 -22.39 -4.90
CA THR A 308 2.44 -23.74 -4.37
C THR A 308 2.27 -23.78 -2.86
N ALA A 309 2.83 -22.80 -2.14
CA ALA A 309 2.73 -22.71 -0.67
C ALA A 309 1.28 -22.53 -0.21
N ILE A 310 0.53 -21.61 -0.83
CA ILE A 310 -0.88 -21.39 -0.53
C ILE A 310 -1.68 -22.68 -0.73
N LYS A 311 -1.51 -23.32 -1.89
CA LYS A 311 -2.23 -24.56 -2.18
C LYS A 311 -1.90 -25.68 -1.20
N ASN A 312 -0.64 -25.82 -0.81
CA ASN A 312 -0.21 -26.85 0.15
C ASN A 312 -0.83 -26.63 1.54
N VAL A 313 -0.86 -25.38 2.01
CA VAL A 313 -1.31 -25.04 3.37
C VAL A 313 -2.83 -24.93 3.47
N THR A 314 -3.45 -24.28 2.51
CA THR A 314 -4.90 -23.96 2.58
C THR A 314 -5.77 -24.78 1.62
N GLY A 315 -5.17 -25.44 0.64
CA GLY A 315 -5.90 -26.10 -0.45
C GLY A 315 -6.45 -25.13 -1.52
N VAL A 316 -6.21 -23.83 -1.38
CA VAL A 316 -6.77 -22.77 -2.24
C VAL A 316 -5.92 -22.60 -3.50
N GLU A 317 -6.58 -22.47 -4.64
CA GLU A 317 -5.94 -22.02 -5.88
C GLU A 317 -5.98 -20.48 -5.90
N THR A 318 -4.83 -19.86 -5.71
CA THR A 318 -4.72 -18.39 -5.66
C THR A 318 -4.77 -17.74 -7.04
N GLU A 319 -5.39 -16.56 -7.13
CA GLU A 319 -5.45 -15.74 -8.33
C GLU A 319 -4.52 -14.52 -8.20
N PRO A 320 -3.53 -14.33 -9.11
CA PRO A 320 -2.77 -13.09 -9.20
C PRO A 320 -3.66 -11.94 -9.67
N SER A 321 -3.53 -10.78 -9.04
CA SER A 321 -4.39 -9.63 -9.32
C SER A 321 -3.61 -8.32 -9.17
N THR A 322 -3.99 -7.30 -9.95
CA THR A 322 -3.46 -5.94 -9.86
C THR A 322 -4.47 -4.94 -9.31
N SER A 323 -5.62 -5.43 -8.84
CA SER A 323 -6.70 -4.59 -8.30
C SER A 323 -6.37 -4.03 -6.92
N GLY A 324 -7.11 -3.00 -6.52
CA GLY A 324 -7.02 -2.38 -5.19
C GLY A 324 -6.22 -1.08 -5.16
N GLY A 325 -5.81 -0.69 -3.97
CA GLY A 325 -5.02 0.50 -3.67
C GLY A 325 -3.58 0.40 -4.17
N THR A 326 -2.69 1.15 -3.56
CA THR A 326 -1.23 1.02 -3.77
C THR A 326 -0.60 0.53 -2.46
N SER A 327 0.68 0.20 -2.50
CA SER A 327 1.47 -0.25 -1.35
C SER A 327 2.92 0.19 -1.55
N ASP A 328 3.75 -0.03 -0.55
CA ASP A 328 5.20 0.22 -0.63
C ASP A 328 5.92 -0.61 -1.70
N GLY A 329 5.28 -1.65 -2.21
CA GLY A 329 5.76 -2.37 -3.40
C GLY A 329 6.05 -1.48 -4.59
N ARG A 330 5.37 -0.32 -4.70
CA ARG A 330 5.61 0.72 -5.72
C ARG A 330 7.00 1.32 -5.71
N PHE A 331 7.67 1.35 -4.55
CA PHE A 331 9.04 1.85 -4.41
C PHE A 331 10.08 0.77 -4.64
N ILE A 332 9.72 -0.49 -4.38
CA ILE A 332 10.62 -1.65 -4.48
C ILE A 332 10.68 -2.19 -5.91
N ALA A 333 9.53 -2.33 -6.58
CA ALA A 333 9.48 -2.91 -7.93
C ALA A 333 10.37 -2.20 -8.96
N PRO A 334 10.54 -0.86 -8.97
CA PRO A 334 11.44 -0.17 -9.90
C PRO A 334 12.92 -0.56 -9.77
N THR A 335 13.36 -1.15 -8.64
CA THR A 335 14.74 -1.64 -8.46
C THR A 335 15.03 -2.91 -9.27
N GLY A 336 14.01 -3.50 -9.88
CA GLY A 336 14.09 -4.77 -10.63
C GLY A 336 13.75 -6.01 -9.79
N ALA A 337 13.40 -5.85 -8.52
CA ALA A 337 12.91 -6.94 -7.68
C ALA A 337 11.54 -7.43 -8.17
N GLN A 338 11.32 -8.75 -8.12
CA GLN A 338 9.97 -9.30 -8.24
C GLN A 338 9.22 -8.99 -6.94
N VAL A 339 8.08 -8.31 -7.03
CA VAL A 339 7.26 -7.94 -5.87
C VAL A 339 5.94 -8.70 -5.89
N LEU A 340 5.57 -9.27 -4.76
CA LEU A 340 4.29 -9.94 -4.53
C LEU A 340 3.71 -9.45 -3.20
N GLU A 341 2.40 -9.23 -3.14
CA GLU A 341 1.72 -8.94 -1.89
C GLU A 341 0.82 -10.09 -1.50
N LEU A 342 0.96 -10.53 -0.27
CA LEU A 342 0.20 -11.62 0.31
C LEU A 342 0.02 -11.39 1.81
N GLY A 343 -1.22 -11.35 2.26
CA GLY A 343 -1.57 -11.20 3.67
C GLY A 343 -2.98 -11.70 3.97
N VAL A 344 -3.47 -11.32 5.13
CA VAL A 344 -4.79 -11.69 5.64
C VAL A 344 -5.94 -11.10 4.81
N LEU A 345 -7.19 -11.34 5.22
CA LEU A 345 -8.38 -10.80 4.59
C LEU A 345 -8.46 -9.28 4.75
N ASN A 346 -8.84 -8.58 3.68
CA ASN A 346 -8.88 -7.12 3.60
C ASN A 346 -10.23 -6.50 4.00
N ALA A 347 -11.19 -7.30 4.43
CA ALA A 347 -12.58 -6.87 4.60
C ALA A 347 -12.78 -5.78 5.67
N THR A 348 -11.84 -5.62 6.61
CA THR A 348 -12.00 -4.70 7.76
C THR A 348 -10.91 -3.63 7.86
N ILE A 349 -10.02 -3.54 6.85
CA ILE A 349 -8.96 -2.52 6.83
C ILE A 349 -9.55 -1.12 6.99
N HIS A 350 -8.87 -0.25 7.77
CA HIS A 350 -9.25 1.14 8.05
C HIS A 350 -10.62 1.33 8.72
N GLN A 351 -11.35 0.25 9.03
CA GLN A 351 -12.65 0.32 9.68
C GLN A 351 -12.55 0.37 11.21
N ILE A 352 -13.59 0.88 11.83
CA ILE A 352 -13.82 0.71 13.27
C ILE A 352 -14.08 -0.77 13.54
N ASN A 353 -13.53 -1.31 14.65
CA ASN A 353 -13.54 -2.74 14.96
C ASN A 353 -12.80 -3.60 13.92
N GLU A 354 -11.73 -3.10 13.36
CA GLU A 354 -10.80 -3.87 12.52
C GLU A 354 -10.43 -5.19 13.19
N HIS A 355 -10.44 -6.26 12.42
CA HIS A 355 -10.15 -7.61 12.94
C HIS A 355 -9.72 -8.58 11.86
N VAL A 356 -9.07 -9.67 12.29
CA VAL A 356 -8.72 -10.83 11.46
C VAL A 356 -9.21 -12.12 12.11
N ASN A 357 -9.34 -13.20 11.35
CA ASN A 357 -9.58 -14.52 11.93
C ASN A 357 -8.29 -15.01 12.60
N VAL A 358 -8.38 -15.50 13.81
CA VAL A 358 -7.23 -16.06 14.54
C VAL A 358 -6.69 -17.30 13.82
N ASP A 359 -7.58 -18.10 13.22
CA ASP A 359 -7.22 -19.33 12.52
C ASP A 359 -6.44 -19.10 11.21
N ASP A 360 -6.40 -17.87 10.68
CA ASP A 360 -5.63 -17.51 9.49
C ASP A 360 -4.15 -17.19 9.80
N LEU A 361 -3.80 -16.88 11.06
CA LEU A 361 -2.49 -16.36 11.41
C LEU A 361 -1.38 -17.41 11.29
N GLU A 362 -1.62 -18.61 11.79
CA GLU A 362 -0.64 -19.69 11.72
C GLU A 362 -0.46 -20.23 10.30
N PRO A 363 -1.54 -20.47 9.53
CA PRO A 363 -1.42 -20.79 8.11
C PRO A 363 -0.67 -19.72 7.30
N LEU A 364 -0.82 -18.44 7.61
CA LEU A 364 -0.07 -17.37 6.92
C LEU A 364 1.44 -17.49 7.19
N ALA A 365 1.84 -17.75 8.44
CA ALA A 365 3.24 -17.97 8.79
C ALA A 365 3.80 -19.22 8.09
N GLU A 366 3.02 -20.29 8.01
CA GLU A 366 3.42 -21.53 7.30
C GLU A 366 3.57 -21.30 5.79
N ILE A 367 2.67 -20.52 5.18
CA ILE A 367 2.80 -20.12 3.76
C ILE A 367 4.12 -19.38 3.53
N TYR A 368 4.44 -18.40 4.38
CA TYR A 368 5.69 -17.63 4.25
C TYR A 368 6.93 -18.51 4.45
N GLU A 369 6.92 -19.45 5.40
CA GLU A 369 7.99 -20.42 5.61
C GLU A 369 8.20 -21.28 4.35
N GLN A 370 7.11 -21.83 3.76
CA GLN A 370 7.20 -22.63 2.55
C GLN A 370 7.68 -21.86 1.31
N ILE A 371 7.35 -20.54 1.22
CA ILE A 371 7.90 -19.68 0.14
C ILE A 371 9.42 -19.56 0.30
N LEU A 372 9.92 -19.32 1.52
CA LEU A 372 11.37 -19.30 1.78
C LEU A 372 12.03 -20.64 1.45
N GLU A 373 11.40 -21.78 1.82
CA GLU A 373 11.92 -23.11 1.50
C GLU A 373 12.06 -23.33 -0.01
N GLN A 374 11.07 -22.94 -0.80
CA GLN A 374 11.10 -23.13 -2.25
C GLN A 374 12.14 -22.26 -2.94
N LEU A 375 12.42 -21.05 -2.42
CA LEU A 375 13.30 -20.10 -3.07
C LEU A 375 14.75 -20.15 -2.57
N LEU A 376 14.99 -20.60 -1.34
CA LEU A 376 16.29 -20.53 -0.68
C LEU A 376 16.88 -21.91 -0.27
N THR A 377 16.26 -23.01 -0.60
CA THR A 377 16.84 -24.35 -0.43
C THR A 377 17.11 -25.05 -1.78
#